data_96b6ad9e30025f56d31c1e2b4e955c5d
#
_entry.id   96b6ad9e30025f56d31c1e2b4e955c5d
#
_cell.length_a   1.000
_cell.length_b   1.000
_cell.length_c   1.000
_cell.angle_alpha   90.00
_cell.angle_beta   90.00
_cell.angle_gamma   90.00
#
_symmetry.space_group_name_H-M   'P 1'
#
loop_
_entity.id
_entity.type
_entity.pdbx_description
1 polymer ?
#
loop_
_entity_poly.entity_id
_entity_poly.type
_entity_poly.pdbx_seq_one_letter_code
_entity_poly.pdbx_strand_id
1 'polypeptide(L)'
;MGREKQNQVKCRIPKRIRQLLILLIWLLLWQLLAELIHNRILFVGPAEAFAALFLQLPTTGFWRTVLHSSFRICSGYLLAFLLGVLFGILAYKKWYVEEFLEPAVALLQSIPVASFVILALIWIGSKNLAVLISFVSVFPVIYRNTLQGMKAADEQLLEMADVFGMSAWSRLWYIYRPALLPYLLAGSRIACGMAWKSGVAAEVIGVPELSIGEKLYMAKIYLSTAELFAWTFVVIVVSRLLERVFLWLLGQLSAKRMGDRRERTANRTKRLEEMAAADRKRCAASSVKVRSLSKAYREKTVLADLSFSLEAGQIYCLMGTSGIGKTTLLRILMGLETPDKGSAVPEIRPESAISAVFQENRLLGYADALDNIRIAGGRRGLCCTPQEVLQNLIEQEAWQKRTELLSGGMQRRVALARALAVRSGLILMDEPFTGLDEETKKRTIQQILQFRAGRTLLVVTHQEEDVQLLGARVLRVKWHTNKSETESETLVIR
;
A
#
# COMPACT_ATOMS: atom_id res chain seq x y z
N MET A 1 57.59 8.33 0.70
CA MET A 1 57.04 9.70 0.57
C MET A 1 55.60 9.71 1.05
N GLY A 2 55.45 10.20 2.26
CA GLY A 2 54.20 10.12 3.02
C GLY A 2 53.17 11.14 2.53
N ARG A 3 51.92 10.68 2.44
CA ARG A 3 50.73 11.57 2.40
C ARG A 3 50.20 11.66 3.82
N GLU A 4 50.51 12.79 4.46
CA GLU A 4 49.88 13.23 5.71
C GLU A 4 48.35 13.28 5.53
N LYS A 5 47.69 12.38 6.22
CA LYS A 5 46.25 12.51 6.45
C LYS A 5 46.02 13.67 7.45
N GLN A 6 45.73 14.86 6.94
CA GLN A 6 45.17 15.94 7.77
C GLN A 6 43.83 15.48 8.34
N ASN A 7 43.85 15.00 9.58
CA ASN A 7 42.69 14.84 10.41
C ASN A 7 42.16 16.23 10.80
N GLN A 8 41.33 16.82 9.94
CA GLN A 8 40.47 17.92 10.36
C GLN A 8 39.41 17.37 11.32
N VAL A 9 39.66 17.55 12.60
CA VAL A 9 38.67 17.43 13.68
C VAL A 9 37.61 18.51 13.42
N LYS A 10 36.62 18.22 12.56
CA LYS A 10 35.43 19.04 12.44
C LYS A 10 34.66 18.88 13.75
N CYS A 11 34.82 19.86 14.65
CA CYS A 11 33.99 20.01 15.82
C CYS A 11 32.52 20.13 15.35
N ARG A 12 31.83 19.00 15.24
CA ARG A 12 30.42 18.94 14.80
C ARG A 12 29.56 19.45 15.96
N ILE A 13 29.20 20.72 15.93
CA ILE A 13 28.19 21.30 16.83
C ILE A 13 26.96 20.37 16.79
N PRO A 14 26.47 19.92 17.98
CA PRO A 14 25.29 19.08 18.05
C PRO A 14 24.11 19.67 17.26
N LYS A 15 23.40 18.84 16.51
CA LYS A 15 22.30 19.27 15.62
C LYS A 15 21.31 20.22 16.30
N ARG A 16 21.02 19.99 17.59
CA ARG A 16 20.13 20.85 18.41
C ARG A 16 20.70 22.25 18.61
N ILE A 17 21.99 22.37 18.94
CA ILE A 17 22.65 23.67 19.15
C ILE A 17 22.69 24.45 17.86
N ARG A 18 22.99 23.78 16.72
CA ARG A 18 22.98 24.43 15.40
C ARG A 18 21.59 24.96 15.03
N GLN A 19 20.51 24.19 15.32
CA GLN A 19 19.14 24.64 15.09
C GLN A 19 18.75 25.83 15.96
N LEU A 20 19.17 25.84 17.23
CA LEU A 20 18.96 26.98 18.14
C LEU A 20 19.70 28.24 17.65
N LEU A 21 20.96 28.10 17.23
CA LEU A 21 21.74 29.22 16.69
C LEU A 21 21.08 29.80 15.43
N ILE A 22 20.60 28.96 14.52
CA ILE A 22 19.87 29.41 13.33
C ILE A 22 18.59 30.16 13.71
N LEU A 23 17.82 29.66 14.67
CA LEU A 23 16.61 30.33 15.16
C LEU A 23 16.96 31.69 15.75
N LEU A 24 18.02 31.79 16.56
CA LEU A 24 18.47 33.01 17.20
C LEU A 24 18.91 34.04 16.16
N ILE A 25 19.62 33.63 15.10
CA ILE A 25 19.98 34.49 13.99
C ILE A 25 18.73 35.05 13.29
N TRP A 26 17.70 34.23 13.02
CA TRP A 26 16.46 34.71 12.44
C TRP A 26 15.71 35.70 13.34
N LEU A 27 15.69 35.49 14.66
CA LEU A 27 15.09 36.42 15.61
C LEU A 27 15.85 37.74 15.67
N LEU A 28 17.19 37.70 15.63
CA LEU A 28 18.04 38.91 15.58
C LEU A 28 17.85 39.69 14.29
N LEU A 29 17.76 38.99 13.12
CA LEU A 29 17.46 39.64 11.86
C LEU A 29 16.08 40.29 11.86
N TRP A 30 15.08 39.63 12.45
CA TRP A 30 13.73 40.21 12.61
C TRP A 30 13.79 41.47 13.50
N GLN A 31 14.49 41.42 14.64
CA GLN A 31 14.64 42.56 15.52
C GLN A 31 15.37 43.75 14.84
N LEU A 32 16.45 43.46 14.12
CA LEU A 32 17.20 44.45 13.35
C LEU A 32 16.32 45.13 12.30
N LEU A 33 15.51 44.37 11.60
CA LEU A 33 14.56 44.90 10.60
C LEU A 33 13.52 45.84 11.26
N ALA A 34 13.02 45.47 12.45
CA ALA A 34 12.09 46.29 13.20
C ALA A 34 12.71 47.61 13.64
N GLU A 35 13.98 47.58 14.04
CA GLU A 35 14.71 48.79 14.41
C GLU A 35 15.04 49.68 13.20
N LEU A 36 15.33 49.08 12.03
CA LEU A 36 15.59 49.87 10.81
C LEU A 36 14.35 50.60 10.30
N ILE A 37 13.17 50.00 10.41
CA ILE A 37 11.91 50.59 9.92
C ILE A 37 11.42 51.74 10.82
N HIS A 38 11.78 51.75 12.11
CA HIS A 38 11.45 52.81 13.11
C HIS A 38 9.94 53.18 13.17
N ASN A 39 9.07 52.34 12.64
CA ASN A 39 7.63 52.59 12.62
C ASN A 39 6.85 51.38 13.16
N ARG A 40 6.41 51.49 14.42
CA ARG A 40 5.68 50.44 15.16
C ARG A 40 4.32 50.07 14.52
N ILE A 41 3.75 50.94 13.71
CA ILE A 41 2.49 50.65 12.99
C ILE A 41 2.76 49.74 11.79
N LEU A 42 3.91 49.91 11.13
CA LEU A 42 4.27 49.12 9.97
C LEU A 42 4.91 47.79 10.34
N PHE A 43 5.82 47.77 11.28
CA PHE A 43 6.57 46.56 11.63
C PHE A 43 7.02 46.56 13.08
N VAL A 44 6.80 45.44 13.76
CA VAL A 44 7.07 45.26 15.19
C VAL A 44 8.09 44.15 15.39
N GLY A 45 9.00 44.35 16.38
CA GLY A 45 9.99 43.34 16.74
C GLY A 45 9.41 42.12 17.47
N PRO A 46 10.17 41.03 17.54
CA PRO A 46 9.73 39.79 18.19
C PRO A 46 9.40 40.01 19.67
N ALA A 47 10.11 40.88 20.38
CA ALA A 47 9.86 41.15 21.78
C ALA A 47 8.45 41.70 22.04
N GLU A 48 8.02 42.70 21.25
CA GLU A 48 6.68 43.29 21.36
C GLU A 48 5.59 42.33 20.93
N ALA A 49 5.81 41.55 19.86
CA ALA A 49 4.87 40.52 19.40
C ALA A 49 4.65 39.41 20.45
N PHE A 50 5.73 38.96 21.09
CA PHE A 50 5.61 37.96 22.16
C PHE A 50 5.01 38.55 23.44
N ALA A 51 5.30 39.80 23.78
CA ALA A 51 4.66 40.48 24.92
C ALA A 51 3.13 40.54 24.71
N ALA A 52 2.66 40.96 23.52
CA ALA A 52 1.25 40.98 23.18
C ALA A 52 0.61 39.56 23.27
N LEU A 53 1.33 38.53 22.87
CA LEU A 53 0.87 37.13 23.00
C LEU A 53 0.76 36.72 24.47
N PHE A 54 1.77 36.96 25.28
CA PHE A 54 1.80 36.59 26.72
C PHE A 54 0.71 37.27 27.54
N LEU A 55 0.32 38.47 27.17
CA LEU A 55 -0.80 39.19 27.81
C LEU A 55 -2.15 38.54 27.52
N GLN A 56 -2.31 37.90 26.33
CA GLN A 56 -3.56 37.26 25.94
C GLN A 56 -3.69 35.81 26.42
N LEU A 57 -2.58 35.06 26.56
CA LEU A 57 -2.55 33.65 26.95
C LEU A 57 -3.36 33.31 28.22
N PRO A 58 -3.37 34.10 29.31
CA PRO A 58 -4.11 33.78 30.53
C PRO A 58 -5.62 34.04 30.39
N THR A 59 -6.08 34.66 29.29
CA THR A 59 -7.49 35.01 29.11
C THR A 59 -8.31 33.82 28.61
N THR A 60 -9.48 33.61 29.19
CA THR A 60 -10.41 32.56 28.72
C THR A 60 -10.92 32.81 27.28
N GLY A 61 -10.99 34.11 26.90
CA GLY A 61 -11.35 34.51 25.54
C GLY A 61 -10.38 34.05 24.48
N PHE A 62 -9.08 34.07 24.77
CA PHE A 62 -8.03 33.55 23.88
C PHE A 62 -8.26 32.07 23.53
N TRP A 63 -8.38 31.23 24.53
CA TRP A 63 -8.57 29.79 24.31
C TRP A 63 -9.89 29.44 23.63
N ARG A 64 -10.97 30.17 23.97
CA ARG A 64 -12.25 30.01 23.25
C ARG A 64 -12.10 30.32 21.76
N THR A 65 -11.47 31.45 21.42
CA THR A 65 -11.19 31.82 20.02
C THR A 65 -10.38 30.75 19.29
N VAL A 66 -9.29 30.29 19.89
CA VAL A 66 -8.42 29.25 19.29
C VAL A 66 -9.19 27.94 19.09
N LEU A 67 -9.99 27.52 20.07
CA LEU A 67 -10.78 26.28 19.97
C LEU A 67 -11.88 26.37 18.90
N HIS A 68 -12.61 27.50 18.84
CA HIS A 68 -13.67 27.66 17.83
C HIS A 68 -13.12 27.67 16.39
N SER A 69 -12.05 28.43 16.12
CA SER A 69 -11.39 28.40 14.80
C SER A 69 -10.83 27.02 14.47
N SER A 70 -10.16 26.37 15.44
CA SER A 70 -9.65 25.02 15.25
C SER A 70 -10.76 24.04 14.93
N PHE A 71 -11.88 24.09 15.62
CA PHE A 71 -13.02 23.22 15.38
C PHE A 71 -13.61 23.43 13.98
N ARG A 72 -13.82 24.67 13.54
CA ARG A 72 -14.34 24.98 12.19
C ARG A 72 -13.40 24.46 11.10
N ILE A 73 -12.11 24.80 11.19
CA ILE A 73 -11.12 24.40 10.16
C ILE A 73 -10.91 22.89 10.16
N CYS A 74 -10.79 22.26 11.34
CA CYS A 74 -10.64 20.82 11.44
C CYS A 74 -11.89 20.06 10.97
N SER A 75 -13.09 20.56 11.21
CA SER A 75 -14.32 19.91 10.70
C SER A 75 -14.38 19.91 9.17
N GLY A 76 -14.03 21.04 8.52
CA GLY A 76 -13.88 21.12 7.08
C GLY A 76 -12.81 20.18 6.53
N TYR A 77 -11.65 20.13 7.19
CA TYR A 77 -10.57 19.21 6.85
C TYR A 77 -11.00 17.73 6.97
N LEU A 78 -11.61 17.34 8.09
CA LEU A 78 -12.03 15.95 8.32
C LEU A 78 -13.11 15.52 7.32
N LEU A 79 -14.08 16.40 7.04
CA LEU A 79 -15.10 16.13 6.03
C LEU A 79 -14.46 15.92 4.65
N ALA A 80 -13.53 16.79 4.25
CA ALA A 80 -12.79 16.66 3.00
C ALA A 80 -11.93 15.40 2.97
N PHE A 81 -11.29 15.04 4.08
CA PHE A 81 -10.49 13.83 4.20
C PHE A 81 -11.35 12.57 4.02
N LEU A 82 -12.47 12.47 4.75
CA LEU A 82 -13.36 11.32 4.67
C LEU A 82 -13.96 11.16 3.27
N LEU A 83 -14.48 12.24 2.70
CA LEU A 83 -15.07 12.21 1.35
C LEU A 83 -14.00 12.04 0.27
N GLY A 84 -12.83 12.65 0.41
CA GLY A 84 -11.72 12.47 -0.53
C GLY A 84 -11.21 11.02 -0.57
N VAL A 85 -11.08 10.36 0.59
CA VAL A 85 -10.74 8.94 0.66
C VAL A 85 -11.86 8.08 0.08
N LEU A 86 -13.12 8.33 0.44
CA LEU A 86 -14.26 7.58 -0.07
C LEU A 86 -14.34 7.65 -1.60
N PHE A 87 -14.37 8.87 -2.15
CA PHE A 87 -14.48 9.08 -3.60
C PHE A 87 -13.22 8.63 -4.35
N GLY A 88 -12.03 8.75 -3.76
CA GLY A 88 -10.79 8.21 -4.34
C GLY A 88 -10.81 6.68 -4.47
N ILE A 89 -11.34 5.97 -3.47
CA ILE A 89 -11.52 4.51 -3.53
C ILE A 89 -12.63 4.14 -4.54
N LEU A 90 -13.73 4.89 -4.58
CA LEU A 90 -14.82 4.66 -5.55
C LEU A 90 -14.34 4.87 -6.99
N ALA A 91 -13.59 5.93 -7.24
CA ALA A 91 -13.00 6.23 -8.55
C ALA A 91 -12.04 5.12 -9.01
N TYR A 92 -11.19 4.60 -8.11
CA TYR A 92 -10.34 3.45 -8.42
C TYR A 92 -11.14 2.21 -8.84
N LYS A 93 -12.26 1.94 -8.15
CA LYS A 93 -13.09 0.76 -8.46
C LYS A 93 -13.95 0.91 -9.70
N LYS A 94 -14.33 2.14 -10.05
CA LYS A 94 -15.32 2.45 -11.08
C LYS A 94 -14.81 3.60 -11.95
N TRP A 95 -14.36 3.27 -13.16
CA TRP A 95 -13.78 4.22 -14.10
C TRP A 95 -14.70 5.45 -14.39
N TYR A 96 -16.02 5.23 -14.46
CA TYR A 96 -16.98 6.30 -14.69
C TYR A 96 -17.06 7.31 -13.54
N VAL A 97 -16.72 6.90 -12.30
CA VAL A 97 -16.65 7.82 -11.15
C VAL A 97 -15.41 8.71 -11.26
N GLU A 98 -14.27 8.16 -11.71
CA GLU A 98 -13.06 8.92 -11.98
C GLU A 98 -13.32 9.95 -13.06
N GLU A 99 -13.88 9.53 -14.20
CA GLU A 99 -14.18 10.41 -15.34
C GLU A 99 -15.18 11.52 -14.99
N PHE A 100 -16.20 11.21 -14.20
CA PHE A 100 -17.19 12.19 -13.73
C PHE A 100 -16.61 13.21 -12.75
N LEU A 101 -15.75 12.80 -11.84
CA LEU A 101 -15.20 13.68 -10.80
C LEU A 101 -14.01 14.52 -11.27
N GLU A 102 -13.24 14.05 -12.26
CA GLU A 102 -12.01 14.73 -12.68
C GLU A 102 -12.23 16.19 -13.11
N PRO A 103 -13.26 16.56 -13.90
CA PRO A 103 -13.52 17.96 -14.23
C PRO A 103 -13.85 18.82 -12.99
N ALA A 104 -14.65 18.27 -12.06
CA ALA A 104 -15.02 18.99 -10.84
C ALA A 104 -13.81 19.19 -9.92
N VAL A 105 -12.98 18.19 -9.76
CA VAL A 105 -11.73 18.26 -8.97
C VAL A 105 -10.74 19.25 -9.59
N ALA A 106 -10.59 19.25 -10.92
CA ALA A 106 -9.76 20.20 -11.63
C ALA A 106 -10.26 21.64 -11.46
N LEU A 107 -11.58 21.85 -11.56
CA LEU A 107 -12.19 23.14 -11.31
C LEU A 107 -11.89 23.64 -9.89
N LEU A 108 -12.13 22.81 -8.86
CA LEU A 108 -11.86 23.16 -7.45
C LEU A 108 -10.40 23.53 -7.19
N GLN A 109 -9.47 22.96 -7.93
CA GLN A 109 -8.03 23.29 -7.82
C GLN A 109 -7.64 24.60 -8.49
N SER A 110 -8.36 24.98 -9.54
CA SER A 110 -8.06 26.19 -10.33
C SER A 110 -8.75 27.46 -9.78
N ILE A 111 -9.78 27.32 -8.97
CA ILE A 111 -10.53 28.47 -8.44
C ILE A 111 -9.66 29.26 -7.45
N PRO A 112 -9.45 30.58 -7.67
CA PRO A 112 -8.79 31.42 -6.68
C PRO A 112 -9.60 31.48 -5.38
N VAL A 113 -8.97 31.06 -4.28
CA VAL A 113 -9.64 30.97 -2.97
C VAL A 113 -10.28 32.32 -2.58
N ALA A 114 -9.58 33.45 -2.81
CA ALA A 114 -10.06 34.77 -2.45
C ALA A 114 -11.37 35.16 -3.13
N SER A 115 -11.54 34.85 -4.42
CA SER A 115 -12.79 35.12 -5.17
C SER A 115 -13.92 34.22 -4.71
N PHE A 116 -13.60 32.92 -4.49
CA PHE A 116 -14.60 31.96 -4.06
C PHE A 116 -15.12 32.20 -2.64
N VAL A 117 -14.27 32.70 -1.74
CA VAL A 117 -14.67 33.05 -0.36
C VAL A 117 -15.78 34.09 -0.35
N ILE A 118 -15.71 35.11 -1.21
CA ILE A 118 -16.75 36.16 -1.28
C ILE A 118 -18.09 35.58 -1.75
N LEU A 119 -18.04 34.72 -2.78
CA LEU A 119 -19.25 34.06 -3.28
C LEU A 119 -19.85 33.12 -2.23
N ALA A 120 -19.01 32.32 -1.59
CA ALA A 120 -19.40 31.39 -0.54
C ALA A 120 -19.99 32.11 0.69
N LEU A 121 -19.49 33.30 1.03
CA LEU A 121 -20.01 34.11 2.12
C LEU A 121 -21.47 34.49 1.90
N ILE A 122 -21.84 34.79 0.65
CA ILE A 122 -23.24 35.13 0.27
C ILE A 122 -24.16 33.92 0.45
N TRP A 123 -23.66 32.71 0.12
CA TRP A 123 -24.49 31.49 0.13
C TRP A 123 -24.70 30.90 1.53
N ILE A 124 -23.63 30.84 2.34
CA ILE A 124 -23.64 30.08 3.62
C ILE A 124 -23.42 30.94 4.87
N GLY A 125 -23.17 32.25 4.67
CA GLY A 125 -22.88 33.19 5.77
C GLY A 125 -21.52 32.95 6.43
N SER A 126 -21.14 33.81 7.38
CA SER A 126 -19.81 33.85 8.00
C SER A 126 -19.49 32.62 8.86
N LYS A 127 -20.49 32.06 9.59
CA LYS A 127 -20.26 31.00 10.59
C LYS A 127 -19.66 29.72 10.00
N ASN A 128 -20.12 29.31 8.83
CA ASN A 128 -19.70 28.03 8.19
C ASN A 128 -18.68 28.24 7.07
N LEU A 129 -18.33 29.48 6.78
CA LEU A 129 -17.45 29.86 5.68
C LEU A 129 -16.09 29.12 5.77
N ALA A 130 -15.43 29.15 6.94
CA ALA A 130 -14.15 28.49 7.14
C ALA A 130 -14.23 26.95 6.94
N VAL A 131 -15.34 26.34 7.31
CA VAL A 131 -15.59 24.90 7.08
C VAL A 131 -15.61 24.58 5.59
N LEU A 132 -16.42 25.34 4.81
CA LEU A 132 -16.55 25.11 3.37
C LEU A 132 -15.23 25.38 2.64
N ILE A 133 -14.55 26.48 2.95
CA ILE A 133 -13.31 26.86 2.26
C ILE A 133 -12.17 25.86 2.59
N SER A 134 -12.08 25.40 3.84
CA SER A 134 -11.14 24.34 4.20
C SER A 134 -11.47 23.03 3.46
N PHE A 135 -12.76 22.68 3.36
CA PHE A 135 -13.21 21.51 2.59
C PHE A 135 -12.80 21.60 1.12
N VAL A 136 -13.15 22.68 0.45
CA VAL A 136 -12.87 22.89 -0.99
C VAL A 136 -11.36 22.84 -1.28
N SER A 137 -10.53 23.40 -0.39
CA SER A 137 -9.08 23.40 -0.56
C SER A 137 -8.45 22.03 -0.35
N VAL A 138 -8.99 21.20 0.54
CA VAL A 138 -8.42 19.92 0.96
C VAL A 138 -8.90 18.75 0.10
N PHE A 139 -10.19 18.73 -0.25
CA PHE A 139 -10.84 17.61 -0.93
C PHE A 139 -10.08 17.14 -2.20
N PRO A 140 -9.69 18.03 -3.15
CA PRO A 140 -8.99 17.62 -4.35
C PRO A 140 -7.64 16.95 -4.06
N VAL A 141 -6.92 17.46 -3.06
CA VAL A 141 -5.60 16.93 -2.68
C VAL A 141 -5.73 15.51 -2.13
N ILE A 142 -6.66 15.29 -1.21
CA ILE A 142 -6.87 13.96 -0.60
C ILE A 142 -7.45 12.98 -1.63
N TYR A 143 -8.40 13.38 -2.45
CA TYR A 143 -8.96 12.58 -3.53
C TYR A 143 -7.88 12.05 -4.48
N ARG A 144 -7.05 12.95 -5.04
CA ARG A 144 -5.98 12.55 -5.97
C ARG A 144 -4.93 11.67 -5.33
N ASN A 145 -4.50 11.99 -4.10
CA ASN A 145 -3.53 11.16 -3.39
C ASN A 145 -4.11 9.77 -3.06
N THR A 146 -5.40 9.69 -2.72
CA THR A 146 -6.07 8.40 -2.50
C THR A 146 -6.14 7.57 -3.78
N LEU A 147 -6.57 8.17 -4.87
CA LEU A 147 -6.65 7.49 -6.17
C LEU A 147 -5.29 6.98 -6.64
N GLN A 148 -4.26 7.83 -6.58
CA GLN A 148 -2.88 7.42 -6.92
C GLN A 148 -2.35 6.33 -6.01
N GLY A 149 -2.60 6.42 -4.70
CA GLY A 149 -2.19 5.39 -3.75
C GLY A 149 -2.89 4.04 -3.98
N MET A 150 -4.16 4.05 -4.42
CA MET A 150 -4.88 2.82 -4.82
C MET A 150 -4.31 2.24 -6.12
N LYS A 151 -4.00 3.07 -7.12
CA LYS A 151 -3.37 2.66 -8.38
C LYS A 151 -1.92 2.17 -8.21
N ALA A 152 -1.25 2.58 -7.15
CA ALA A 152 0.11 2.12 -6.81
C ALA A 152 0.15 0.76 -6.10
N ALA A 153 -1.00 0.12 -5.87
CA ALA A 153 -1.03 -1.24 -5.35
C ALA A 153 -0.40 -2.21 -6.37
N ASP A 154 0.46 -3.09 -5.88
CA ASP A 154 1.17 -4.06 -6.70
C ASP A 154 0.19 -5.09 -7.31
N GLU A 155 0.07 -5.09 -8.64
CA GLU A 155 -0.80 -6.02 -9.40
C GLU A 155 -0.40 -7.47 -9.15
N GLN A 156 0.88 -7.77 -9.01
CA GLN A 156 1.36 -9.14 -8.74
C GLN A 156 0.86 -9.65 -7.39
N LEU A 157 0.80 -8.78 -6.38
CA LEU A 157 0.22 -9.12 -5.08
C LEU A 157 -1.30 -9.27 -5.14
N LEU A 158 -1.99 -8.51 -6.01
CA LEU A 158 -3.43 -8.65 -6.23
C LEU A 158 -3.75 -9.98 -6.95
N GLU A 159 -2.99 -10.34 -7.98
CA GLU A 159 -3.11 -11.64 -8.65
C GLU A 159 -2.85 -12.80 -7.66
N MET A 160 -1.82 -12.68 -6.82
CA MET A 160 -1.58 -13.65 -5.75
C MET A 160 -2.79 -13.76 -4.82
N ALA A 161 -3.35 -12.63 -4.40
CA ALA A 161 -4.53 -12.59 -3.55
C ALA A 161 -5.77 -13.21 -4.21
N ASP A 162 -5.91 -13.11 -5.53
CA ASP A 162 -6.97 -13.77 -6.31
C ASP A 162 -6.80 -15.29 -6.26
N VAL A 163 -5.63 -15.80 -6.61
CA VAL A 163 -5.32 -17.24 -6.63
C VAL A 163 -5.50 -17.86 -5.25
N PHE A 164 -5.06 -17.20 -4.17
CA PHE A 164 -5.24 -17.68 -2.81
C PHE A 164 -6.63 -17.39 -2.22
N GLY A 165 -7.53 -16.72 -2.96
CA GLY A 165 -8.90 -16.44 -2.52
C GLY A 165 -8.98 -15.53 -1.30
N MET A 166 -8.07 -14.55 -1.19
CA MET A 166 -8.08 -13.59 -0.11
C MET A 166 -9.36 -12.74 -0.13
N SER A 167 -9.96 -12.54 1.05
CA SER A 167 -11.15 -11.71 1.16
C SER A 167 -10.87 -10.24 0.81
N ALA A 168 -11.90 -9.49 0.39
CA ALA A 168 -11.78 -8.06 0.11
C ALA A 168 -11.22 -7.27 1.31
N TRP A 169 -11.59 -7.65 2.53
CA TRP A 169 -11.04 -7.05 3.76
C TRP A 169 -9.56 -7.36 3.94
N SER A 170 -9.13 -8.60 3.69
CA SER A 170 -7.70 -8.97 3.75
C SER A 170 -6.88 -8.22 2.68
N ARG A 171 -7.41 -8.09 1.45
CA ARG A 171 -6.75 -7.30 0.38
C ARG A 171 -6.63 -5.83 0.77
N LEU A 172 -7.72 -5.24 1.31
CA LEU A 172 -7.70 -3.86 1.79
C LEU A 172 -6.63 -3.67 2.86
N TRP A 173 -6.55 -4.59 3.82
CA TRP A 173 -5.67 -4.46 4.98
C TRP A 173 -4.21 -4.77 4.68
N TYR A 174 -3.94 -5.79 3.85
CA TYR A 174 -2.58 -6.28 3.61
C TYR A 174 -1.95 -5.79 2.31
N ILE A 175 -2.72 -5.36 1.31
CA ILE A 175 -2.19 -4.91 0.02
C ILE A 175 -2.47 -3.42 -0.19
N TYR A 176 -3.73 -3.00 -0.20
CA TYR A 176 -4.08 -1.61 -0.49
C TYR A 176 -3.64 -0.62 0.59
N ARG A 177 -3.84 -0.94 1.86
CA ARG A 177 -3.46 -0.02 2.95
C ARG A 177 -1.97 0.32 2.98
N PRO A 178 -1.03 -0.64 2.88
CA PRO A 178 0.40 -0.33 2.80
C PRO A 178 0.78 0.51 1.58
N ALA A 179 0.14 0.30 0.44
CA ALA A 179 0.36 1.08 -0.77
C ALA A 179 -0.21 2.51 -0.64
N LEU A 180 -1.42 2.65 -0.08
CA LEU A 180 -2.14 3.91 0.06
C LEU A 180 -1.54 4.85 1.12
N LEU A 181 -1.05 4.29 2.24
CA LEU A 181 -0.66 5.07 3.41
C LEU A 181 0.44 6.12 3.14
N PRO A 182 1.51 5.85 2.37
CA PRO A 182 2.51 6.87 2.04
C PRO A 182 1.91 8.08 1.30
N TYR A 183 0.99 7.83 0.38
CA TYR A 183 0.28 8.88 -0.37
C TYR A 183 -0.65 9.70 0.53
N LEU A 184 -1.39 9.05 1.42
CA LEU A 184 -2.23 9.74 2.40
C LEU A 184 -1.41 10.58 3.36
N LEU A 185 -0.27 10.10 3.85
CA LEU A 185 0.62 10.86 4.73
C LEU A 185 1.19 12.09 4.02
N ALA A 186 1.65 11.95 2.77
CA ALA A 186 2.18 13.05 1.97
C ALA A 186 1.07 14.06 1.64
N GLY A 187 -0.07 13.60 1.14
CA GLY A 187 -1.22 14.43 0.81
C GLY A 187 -1.78 15.16 2.03
N SER A 188 -1.90 14.49 3.18
CA SER A 188 -2.39 15.10 4.43
C SER A 188 -1.47 16.18 4.96
N ARG A 189 -0.14 16.03 4.80
CA ARG A 189 0.80 17.08 5.19
C ARG A 189 0.58 18.37 4.41
N ILE A 190 0.37 18.27 3.12
CA ILE A 190 0.07 19.43 2.25
C ILE A 190 -1.32 19.98 2.59
N ALA A 191 -2.32 19.12 2.68
CA ALA A 191 -3.71 19.46 2.91
C ALA A 191 -3.94 20.16 4.26
N CYS A 192 -3.26 19.73 5.34
CA CYS A 192 -3.33 20.41 6.64
C CYS A 192 -2.86 21.87 6.54
N GLY A 193 -1.73 22.12 5.87
CA GLY A 193 -1.24 23.47 5.65
C GLY A 193 -2.21 24.33 4.81
N MET A 194 -2.81 23.74 3.78
CA MET A 194 -3.80 24.42 2.94
C MET A 194 -5.07 24.75 3.73
N ALA A 195 -5.60 23.80 4.52
CA ALA A 195 -6.81 24.00 5.33
C ALA A 195 -6.68 25.21 6.27
N TRP A 196 -5.54 25.31 6.96
CA TRP A 196 -5.29 26.43 7.88
C TRP A 196 -5.13 27.75 7.15
N LYS A 197 -4.36 27.81 6.07
CA LYS A 197 -4.19 29.03 5.28
C LYS A 197 -5.52 29.54 4.72
N SER A 198 -6.29 28.65 4.07
CA SER A 198 -7.55 29.01 3.46
C SER A 198 -8.66 29.25 4.47
N GLY A 199 -8.72 28.47 5.56
CA GLY A 199 -9.72 28.60 6.59
C GLY A 199 -9.57 29.89 7.41
N VAL A 200 -8.35 30.26 7.82
CA VAL A 200 -8.09 31.54 8.49
C VAL A 200 -8.34 32.73 7.55
N ALA A 201 -7.96 32.61 6.26
CA ALA A 201 -8.27 33.65 5.29
C ALA A 201 -9.80 33.85 5.12
N ALA A 202 -10.56 32.77 5.12
CA ALA A 202 -12.02 32.81 5.12
C ALA A 202 -12.60 33.47 6.38
N GLU A 203 -12.03 33.19 7.56
CA GLU A 203 -12.43 33.84 8.81
C GLU A 203 -12.11 35.35 8.82
N VAL A 204 -10.97 35.77 8.24
CA VAL A 204 -10.61 37.19 8.12
C VAL A 204 -11.57 37.94 7.22
N ILE A 205 -12.07 37.32 6.14
CA ILE A 205 -13.03 37.91 5.21
C ILE A 205 -14.46 37.88 5.78
N GLY A 206 -14.86 36.75 6.36
CA GLY A 206 -16.21 36.54 6.88
C GLY A 206 -16.44 37.11 8.28
N VAL A 207 -15.38 37.40 9.02
CA VAL A 207 -15.36 37.94 10.41
C VAL A 207 -16.39 37.25 11.32
N PRO A 208 -16.40 35.90 11.44
CA PRO A 208 -17.31 35.23 12.35
C PRO A 208 -16.89 35.45 13.81
N GLU A 209 -17.85 35.62 14.69
CA GLU A 209 -17.61 35.76 16.13
C GLU A 209 -16.75 34.65 16.71
N LEU A 210 -15.91 34.97 17.70
CA LEU A 210 -15.02 34.03 18.35
C LEU A 210 -14.09 33.29 17.38
N SER A 211 -13.48 34.00 16.44
CA SER A 211 -12.54 33.44 15.49
C SER A 211 -11.17 34.13 15.56
N ILE A 212 -10.14 33.38 15.14
CA ILE A 212 -8.79 33.93 14.96
C ILE A 212 -8.82 34.99 13.86
N GLY A 213 -9.60 34.74 12.79
CA GLY A 213 -9.78 35.70 11.70
C GLY A 213 -10.39 37.02 12.15
N GLU A 214 -11.37 36.99 13.08
CA GLU A 214 -11.93 38.21 13.71
C GLU A 214 -10.83 39.00 14.46
N LYS A 215 -9.99 38.32 15.24
CA LYS A 215 -8.91 38.96 15.97
C LYS A 215 -7.87 39.58 15.03
N LEU A 216 -7.50 38.91 13.98
CA LEU A 216 -6.61 39.44 12.94
C LEU A 216 -7.23 40.67 12.25
N TYR A 217 -8.53 40.62 11.95
CA TYR A 217 -9.25 41.72 11.33
C TYR A 217 -9.33 42.95 12.25
N MET A 218 -9.65 42.74 13.53
CA MET A 218 -9.67 43.81 14.51
C MET A 218 -8.29 44.42 14.76
N ALA A 219 -7.24 43.59 14.87
CA ALA A 219 -5.86 44.09 14.99
C ALA A 219 -5.46 44.96 13.80
N LYS A 220 -5.94 44.63 12.58
CA LYS A 220 -5.76 45.48 11.39
C LYS A 220 -6.50 46.82 11.52
N ILE A 221 -7.76 46.82 11.96
CA ILE A 221 -8.56 48.07 12.11
C ILE A 221 -7.95 49.00 13.16
N TYR A 222 -7.51 48.43 14.30
CA TYR A 222 -6.89 49.20 15.37
C TYR A 222 -5.40 49.51 15.15
N LEU A 223 -4.84 49.12 13.99
CA LEU A 223 -3.42 49.29 13.65
C LEU A 223 -2.48 48.69 14.70
N SER A 224 -2.95 47.66 15.41
CA SER A 224 -2.16 46.95 16.43
C SER A 224 -1.32 45.84 15.78
N THR A 225 -0.18 46.24 15.21
CA THR A 225 0.70 45.29 14.50
C THR A 225 1.28 44.23 15.42
N ALA A 226 1.50 44.53 16.71
CA ALA A 226 1.95 43.56 17.71
C ALA A 226 0.94 42.41 17.89
N GLU A 227 -0.37 42.70 17.96
CA GLU A 227 -1.41 41.68 18.06
C GLU A 227 -1.55 40.89 16.75
N LEU A 228 -1.40 41.55 15.59
CA LEU A 228 -1.44 40.89 14.30
C LEU A 228 -0.33 39.80 14.19
N PHE A 229 0.90 40.12 14.60
CA PHE A 229 2.00 39.16 14.66
C PHE A 229 1.76 38.08 15.73
N ALA A 230 1.22 38.43 16.90
CA ALA A 230 0.89 37.48 17.96
C ALA A 230 -0.11 36.42 17.46
N TRP A 231 -1.24 36.84 16.87
CA TRP A 231 -2.23 35.92 16.32
C TRP A 231 -1.70 35.11 15.12
N THR A 232 -0.88 35.70 14.24
CA THR A 232 -0.21 34.96 13.16
C THR A 232 0.68 33.86 13.72
N PHE A 233 1.42 34.12 14.79
CA PHE A 233 2.23 33.11 15.47
C PHE A 233 1.36 32.00 16.07
N VAL A 234 0.22 32.33 16.68
CA VAL A 234 -0.75 31.35 17.18
C VAL A 234 -1.21 30.44 16.06
N VAL A 235 -1.58 30.97 14.89
CA VAL A 235 -1.98 30.18 13.72
C VAL A 235 -0.87 29.20 13.33
N ILE A 236 0.37 29.65 13.26
CA ILE A 236 1.52 28.79 12.89
C ILE A 236 1.68 27.65 13.91
N VAL A 237 1.65 27.94 15.20
CA VAL A 237 1.84 26.95 16.26
C VAL A 237 0.69 25.93 16.27
N VAL A 238 -0.56 26.40 16.24
CA VAL A 238 -1.74 25.53 16.29
C VAL A 238 -1.83 24.66 15.03
N SER A 239 -1.59 25.22 13.84
CA SER A 239 -1.59 24.46 12.59
C SER A 239 -0.53 23.34 12.61
N ARG A 240 0.68 23.63 13.09
CA ARG A 240 1.77 22.64 13.20
C ARG A 240 1.48 21.55 14.24
N LEU A 241 0.87 21.92 15.35
CA LEU A 241 0.48 20.97 16.39
C LEU A 241 -0.57 19.99 15.84
N LEU A 242 -1.63 20.50 15.24
CA LEU A 242 -2.71 19.70 14.69
C LEU A 242 -2.25 18.83 13.50
N GLU A 243 -1.37 19.36 12.63
CA GLU A 243 -0.71 18.57 11.58
C GLU A 243 0.04 17.37 12.20
N ARG A 244 0.86 17.60 13.23
CA ARG A 244 1.62 16.52 13.90
C ARG A 244 0.71 15.47 14.54
N VAL A 245 -0.35 15.91 15.22
CA VAL A 245 -1.33 15.00 15.84
C VAL A 245 -2.02 14.16 14.76
N PHE A 246 -2.49 14.78 13.69
CA PHE A 246 -3.17 14.07 12.60
C PHE A 246 -2.25 13.06 11.90
N LEU A 247 -1.04 13.47 11.55
CA LEU A 247 -0.06 12.58 10.91
C LEU A 247 0.38 11.46 11.86
N TRP A 248 0.47 11.71 13.16
CA TRP A 248 0.73 10.67 14.15
C TRP A 248 -0.41 9.65 14.21
N LEU A 249 -1.68 10.10 14.22
CA LEU A 249 -2.85 9.23 14.16
C LEU A 249 -2.86 8.37 12.89
N LEU A 250 -2.64 8.96 11.72
CA LEU A 250 -2.50 8.23 10.46
C LEU A 250 -1.32 7.24 10.49
N GLY A 251 -0.20 7.65 11.07
CA GLY A 251 0.98 6.79 11.22
C GLY A 251 0.73 5.55 12.09
N GLN A 252 -0.25 5.58 13.02
CA GLN A 252 -0.66 4.39 13.77
C GLN A 252 -1.27 3.31 12.87
N LEU A 253 -1.79 3.69 11.71
CA LEU A 253 -2.29 2.76 10.70
C LEU A 253 -1.17 2.12 9.87
N SER A 254 0.11 2.45 10.13
CA SER A 254 1.23 1.90 9.38
C SER A 254 1.35 0.37 9.54
N ALA A 255 1.69 -0.31 8.44
CA ALA A 255 1.94 -1.75 8.42
C ALA A 255 3.09 -2.17 9.38
N LYS A 256 4.04 -1.25 9.65
CA LYS A 256 5.16 -1.50 10.58
C LYS A 256 4.73 -1.92 11.98
N ARG A 257 3.56 -1.48 12.44
CA ARG A 257 3.02 -1.86 13.76
C ARG A 257 2.23 -3.16 13.78
N MET A 258 2.02 -3.81 12.63
CA MET A 258 1.36 -5.11 12.61
C MET A 258 2.24 -6.21 13.20
N GLY A 259 3.57 -6.11 13.07
CA GLY A 259 4.53 -7.01 13.71
C GLY A 259 4.57 -6.93 15.24
N ASP A 260 4.29 -5.76 15.83
CA ASP A 260 4.34 -5.56 17.29
C ASP A 260 3.05 -5.99 18.04
N ARG A 261 1.96 -6.25 17.31
CA ARG A 261 0.72 -6.80 17.93
C ARG A 261 0.76 -8.32 18.10
N ARG A 262 1.92 -8.94 18.04
CA ARG A 262 2.14 -10.41 18.10
C ARG A 262 1.51 -11.10 19.31
N GLU A 263 1.49 -10.49 20.48
CA GLU A 263 1.00 -11.15 21.70
C GLU A 263 -0.52 -11.43 21.71
N ARG A 264 -1.32 -10.59 21.05
CA ARG A 264 -2.78 -10.80 20.97
C ARG A 264 -3.20 -11.81 19.90
N THR A 265 -2.34 -12.03 18.90
CA THR A 265 -2.60 -12.98 17.81
C THR A 265 -2.17 -14.39 18.20
N ALA A 266 -1.26 -14.58 19.15
CA ALA A 266 -0.73 -15.88 19.56
C ALA A 266 -1.83 -16.87 20.00
N ASN A 267 -2.83 -16.42 20.75
CA ASN A 267 -3.93 -17.28 21.19
C ASN A 267 -4.90 -17.67 20.05
N ARG A 268 -5.08 -16.80 19.05
CA ARG A 268 -5.88 -17.11 17.86
C ARG A 268 -5.11 -18.04 16.91
N THR A 269 -3.80 -17.89 16.88
CA THR A 269 -2.88 -18.72 16.08
C THR A 269 -2.84 -20.15 16.61
N LYS A 270 -2.78 -20.34 17.93
CA LYS A 270 -2.77 -21.67 18.55
C LYS A 270 -4.04 -22.47 18.22
N ARG A 271 -5.22 -21.82 18.24
CA ARG A 271 -6.48 -22.43 17.77
C ARG A 271 -6.46 -22.82 16.29
N LEU A 272 -5.88 -21.97 15.41
CA LEU A 272 -5.75 -22.27 13.98
C LEU A 272 -4.74 -23.39 13.73
N GLU A 273 -3.69 -23.49 14.52
CA GLU A 273 -2.69 -24.56 14.47
C GLU A 273 -3.29 -25.90 14.94
N GLU A 274 -4.07 -25.90 16.01
CA GLU A 274 -4.80 -27.07 16.49
C GLU A 274 -5.85 -27.56 15.46
N MET A 275 -6.55 -26.64 14.80
CA MET A 275 -7.47 -26.97 13.70
C MET A 275 -6.74 -27.49 12.47
N ALA A 276 -5.57 -26.94 12.11
CA ALA A 276 -4.76 -27.40 10.98
C ALA A 276 -4.22 -28.83 11.21
N ALA A 277 -3.83 -29.17 12.44
CA ALA A 277 -3.39 -30.52 12.78
C ALA A 277 -4.50 -31.56 12.64
N ALA A 278 -5.74 -31.21 12.98
CA ALA A 278 -6.92 -32.08 12.82
C ALA A 278 -7.35 -32.26 11.36
N ASP A 279 -6.98 -31.34 10.46
CA ASP A 279 -7.50 -31.24 9.09
C ASP A 279 -6.55 -31.75 8.00
N ARG A 280 -5.35 -32.26 8.35
CA ARG A 280 -4.40 -32.85 7.38
C ARG A 280 -4.99 -33.89 6.42
N LYS A 281 -6.08 -34.56 6.83
CA LYS A 281 -6.76 -35.59 6.03
C LYS A 281 -7.76 -35.04 5.00
N ARG A 282 -8.00 -33.72 4.92
CA ARG A 282 -9.11 -33.16 4.14
C ARG A 282 -8.73 -32.36 2.89
N CYS A 283 -7.47 -32.38 2.45
CA CYS A 283 -7.13 -31.80 1.15
C CYS A 283 -7.46 -32.81 0.04
N ALA A 284 -8.69 -32.77 -0.47
CA ALA A 284 -9.08 -33.60 -1.59
C ALA A 284 -8.33 -33.16 -2.87
N ALA A 285 -7.69 -34.12 -3.54
CA ALA A 285 -7.07 -33.89 -4.82
C ALA A 285 -8.11 -33.54 -5.88
N SER A 286 -7.79 -32.60 -6.78
CA SER A 286 -8.65 -32.18 -7.88
C SER A 286 -8.11 -32.68 -9.20
N SER A 287 -8.99 -33.18 -10.07
CA SER A 287 -8.68 -33.41 -11.49
C SER A 287 -8.85 -32.11 -12.28
N VAL A 288 -8.15 -32.01 -13.40
CA VAL A 288 -8.26 -30.85 -14.32
C VAL A 288 -8.56 -31.39 -15.71
N LYS A 289 -9.57 -30.86 -16.37
CA LYS A 289 -9.87 -31.14 -17.77
C LYS A 289 -9.76 -29.86 -18.58
N VAL A 290 -8.87 -29.86 -19.54
CA VAL A 290 -8.69 -28.78 -20.51
C VAL A 290 -9.23 -29.28 -21.86
N ARG A 291 -10.12 -28.51 -22.48
CA ARG A 291 -10.78 -28.84 -23.74
C ARG A 291 -10.65 -27.71 -24.73
N SER A 292 -10.03 -27.99 -25.88
CA SER A 292 -9.91 -27.09 -27.03
C SER A 292 -9.48 -25.66 -26.67
N LEU A 293 -8.56 -25.56 -25.72
CA LEU A 293 -8.10 -24.28 -25.16
C LEU A 293 -7.25 -23.51 -26.16
N SER A 294 -7.68 -22.31 -26.52
CA SER A 294 -6.93 -21.40 -27.38
C SER A 294 -6.78 -20.04 -26.77
N LYS A 295 -5.61 -19.42 -26.96
CA LYS A 295 -5.29 -18.07 -26.50
C LYS A 295 -4.38 -17.36 -27.51
N ALA A 296 -4.76 -16.14 -27.87
CA ALA A 296 -3.96 -15.27 -28.74
C ALA A 296 -3.76 -13.91 -28.06
N TYR A 297 -2.65 -13.27 -28.35
CA TYR A 297 -2.35 -11.89 -27.96
C TYR A 297 -2.14 -11.09 -29.24
N ARG A 298 -3.05 -10.15 -29.50
CA ARG A 298 -3.11 -9.41 -30.75
C ARG A 298 -3.19 -10.39 -31.94
N GLU A 299 -2.15 -10.45 -32.80
CA GLU A 299 -2.10 -11.35 -33.98
C GLU A 299 -1.35 -12.66 -33.71
N LYS A 300 -0.71 -12.83 -32.53
CA LYS A 300 0.09 -14.01 -32.21
C LYS A 300 -0.72 -15.01 -31.39
N THR A 301 -1.03 -16.17 -31.97
CA THR A 301 -1.61 -17.31 -31.23
C THR A 301 -0.51 -17.94 -30.36
N VAL A 302 -0.77 -18.03 -29.04
CA VAL A 302 0.16 -18.60 -28.06
C VAL A 302 -0.26 -20.02 -27.67
N LEU A 303 -1.56 -20.27 -27.56
CA LEU A 303 -2.13 -21.60 -27.30
C LEU A 303 -3.17 -21.89 -28.38
N ALA A 304 -3.10 -23.07 -29.00
CA ALA A 304 -4.07 -23.46 -30.00
C ALA A 304 -4.61 -24.88 -29.75
N ASP A 305 -5.90 -24.97 -29.58
CA ASP A 305 -6.69 -26.18 -29.42
C ASP A 305 -6.11 -27.24 -28.47
N LEU A 306 -5.61 -26.76 -27.31
CA LEU A 306 -5.03 -27.61 -26.30
C LEU A 306 -6.10 -28.42 -25.58
N SER A 307 -5.93 -29.75 -25.56
CA SER A 307 -6.79 -30.67 -24.84
C SER A 307 -5.95 -31.69 -24.07
N PHE A 308 -6.12 -31.72 -22.74
CA PHE A 308 -5.45 -32.69 -21.86
C PHE A 308 -6.21 -32.84 -20.54
N SER A 309 -5.87 -33.87 -19.78
CA SER A 309 -6.42 -34.09 -18.44
C SER A 309 -5.33 -34.37 -17.42
N LEU A 310 -5.49 -33.82 -16.22
CA LEU A 310 -4.69 -34.14 -15.05
C LEU A 310 -5.56 -35.00 -14.11
N GLU A 311 -5.10 -36.18 -13.79
CA GLU A 311 -5.76 -37.06 -12.83
C GLU A 311 -5.51 -36.57 -11.41
N ALA A 312 -6.51 -36.74 -10.56
CA ALA A 312 -6.41 -36.32 -9.15
C ALA A 312 -5.28 -37.07 -8.43
N GLY A 313 -4.48 -36.34 -7.67
CA GLY A 313 -3.40 -36.88 -6.83
C GLY A 313 -2.11 -37.23 -7.57
N GLN A 314 -2.03 -37.03 -8.88
CA GLN A 314 -0.82 -37.26 -9.66
C GLN A 314 0.11 -36.04 -9.70
N ILE A 315 1.37 -36.28 -10.06
CA ILE A 315 2.38 -35.26 -10.28
C ILE A 315 2.66 -35.16 -11.77
N TYR A 316 2.62 -33.94 -12.30
CA TYR A 316 2.90 -33.65 -13.69
C TYR A 316 4.01 -32.61 -13.81
N CYS A 317 4.90 -32.78 -14.78
CA CYS A 317 5.86 -31.78 -15.19
C CYS A 317 5.54 -31.31 -16.62
N LEU A 318 5.31 -30.00 -16.77
CA LEU A 318 5.11 -29.36 -18.06
C LEU A 318 6.46 -28.90 -18.61
N MET A 319 6.93 -29.55 -19.67
CA MET A 319 8.20 -29.28 -20.31
C MET A 319 8.02 -28.65 -21.69
N GLY A 320 8.94 -27.78 -22.06
CA GLY A 320 8.98 -27.13 -23.38
C GLY A 320 9.93 -25.95 -23.39
N THR A 321 10.26 -25.44 -24.58
CA THR A 321 11.16 -24.30 -24.76
C THR A 321 10.62 -23.03 -24.10
N SER A 322 11.49 -22.06 -23.80
CA SER A 322 11.06 -20.77 -23.25
C SER A 322 10.18 -20.02 -24.28
N GLY A 323 9.17 -19.32 -23.80
CA GLY A 323 8.25 -18.55 -24.66
C GLY A 323 7.13 -19.37 -25.32
N ILE A 324 7.06 -20.69 -25.12
CA ILE A 324 6.06 -21.56 -25.74
C ILE A 324 4.63 -21.43 -25.18
N GLY A 325 4.40 -20.57 -24.18
CA GLY A 325 3.07 -20.37 -23.59
C GLY A 325 2.80 -21.12 -22.28
N LYS A 326 3.81 -21.74 -21.64
CA LYS A 326 3.64 -22.47 -20.37
C LYS A 326 3.09 -21.58 -19.25
N THR A 327 3.64 -20.39 -19.07
CA THR A 327 3.17 -19.42 -18.08
C THR A 327 1.75 -18.93 -18.40
N THR A 328 1.40 -18.73 -19.68
CA THR A 328 0.03 -18.39 -20.11
C THR A 328 -0.95 -19.51 -19.74
N LEU A 329 -0.58 -20.76 -19.97
CA LEU A 329 -1.40 -21.90 -19.56
C LEU A 329 -1.61 -21.95 -18.04
N LEU A 330 -0.53 -21.75 -17.25
CA LEU A 330 -0.65 -21.68 -15.79
C LEU A 330 -1.53 -20.50 -15.35
N ARG A 331 -1.42 -19.32 -15.96
CA ARG A 331 -2.26 -18.16 -15.66
C ARG A 331 -3.75 -18.42 -15.91
N ILE A 332 -4.06 -19.13 -17.02
CA ILE A 332 -5.43 -19.54 -17.32
C ILE A 332 -5.92 -20.57 -16.28
N LEU A 333 -5.12 -21.57 -15.94
CA LEU A 333 -5.47 -22.55 -14.90
C LEU A 333 -5.66 -21.90 -13.53
N MET A 334 -4.92 -20.84 -13.21
CA MET A 334 -5.06 -20.05 -11.98
C MET A 334 -6.31 -19.14 -11.99
N GLY A 335 -6.98 -18.99 -13.15
CA GLY A 335 -8.10 -18.06 -13.33
C GLY A 335 -7.69 -16.59 -13.40
N LEU A 336 -6.41 -16.32 -13.61
CA LEU A 336 -5.87 -14.95 -13.78
C LEU A 336 -6.07 -14.43 -15.20
N GLU A 337 -6.34 -15.34 -16.14
CA GLU A 337 -6.52 -15.02 -17.53
C GLU A 337 -7.63 -15.88 -18.15
N THR A 338 -8.43 -15.28 -19.02
CA THR A 338 -9.52 -15.99 -19.73
C THR A 338 -9.04 -16.50 -21.07
N PRO A 339 -9.33 -17.75 -21.44
CA PRO A 339 -9.07 -18.25 -22.79
C PRO A 339 -9.97 -17.56 -23.81
N ASP A 340 -9.55 -17.50 -25.08
CA ASP A 340 -10.35 -16.94 -26.17
C ASP A 340 -11.35 -17.99 -26.72
N LYS A 341 -10.94 -19.27 -26.71
CA LYS A 341 -11.80 -20.42 -27.06
C LYS A 341 -11.51 -21.56 -26.10
N GLY A 342 -12.51 -22.45 -25.98
CA GLY A 342 -12.41 -23.66 -25.17
C GLY A 342 -12.61 -23.40 -23.68
N SER A 343 -12.29 -24.35 -22.85
CA SER A 343 -12.41 -24.26 -21.39
C SER A 343 -11.28 -25.00 -20.70
N ALA A 344 -10.76 -24.39 -19.69
CA ALA A 344 -9.92 -25.02 -18.67
C ALA A 344 -10.74 -25.06 -17.38
N VAL A 345 -11.47 -26.15 -17.19
CA VAL A 345 -12.26 -26.34 -15.97
C VAL A 345 -11.48 -27.33 -15.11
N PRO A 346 -10.84 -26.84 -14.02
CA PRO A 346 -10.63 -27.75 -12.92
C PRO A 346 -12.02 -28.24 -12.52
N GLU A 347 -12.22 -29.56 -12.40
CA GLU A 347 -13.40 -30.10 -11.71
C GLU A 347 -13.26 -29.74 -10.23
N ILE A 348 -13.32 -28.43 -9.97
CA ILE A 348 -13.16 -27.86 -8.66
C ILE A 348 -14.54 -27.88 -8.04
N ARG A 349 -14.75 -28.79 -7.14
CA ARG A 349 -15.79 -28.61 -6.13
C ARG A 349 -15.49 -27.28 -5.44
N PRO A 350 -16.47 -26.53 -4.92
CA PRO A 350 -16.26 -25.24 -4.25
C PRO A 350 -15.16 -25.26 -3.17
N GLU A 351 -14.79 -26.44 -2.72
CA GLU A 351 -13.78 -26.71 -1.69
C GLU A 351 -12.36 -26.91 -2.24
N SER A 352 -12.19 -27.11 -3.56
CA SER A 352 -10.89 -27.45 -4.18
C SER A 352 -10.25 -26.23 -4.80
N ALA A 353 -9.70 -25.39 -3.96
CA ALA A 353 -8.96 -24.20 -4.37
C ALA A 353 -7.62 -24.55 -5.02
N ILE A 354 -7.06 -23.58 -5.72
CA ILE A 354 -5.71 -23.63 -6.29
C ILE A 354 -4.76 -22.92 -5.36
N SER A 355 -3.56 -23.46 -5.16
CA SER A 355 -2.41 -22.75 -4.63
C SER A 355 -1.31 -22.68 -5.67
N ALA A 356 -0.48 -21.63 -5.64
CA ALA A 356 0.51 -21.43 -6.68
C ALA A 356 1.84 -20.89 -6.17
N VAL A 357 2.92 -21.30 -6.86
CA VAL A 357 4.22 -20.66 -6.86
C VAL A 357 4.39 -19.99 -8.20
N PHE A 358 4.48 -18.66 -8.19
CA PHE A 358 4.66 -17.86 -9.40
C PHE A 358 6.15 -17.79 -9.77
N GLN A 359 6.45 -17.34 -10.96
CA GLN A 359 7.83 -17.12 -11.40
C GLN A 359 8.51 -16.08 -10.49
N GLU A 360 7.83 -14.97 -10.14
CA GLU A 360 8.24 -14.06 -9.08
C GLU A 360 7.68 -14.52 -7.73
N ASN A 361 8.35 -14.15 -6.62
CA ASN A 361 7.99 -14.66 -5.30
C ASN A 361 6.67 -14.14 -4.75
N ARG A 362 6.22 -12.94 -5.15
CA ARG A 362 4.94 -12.29 -4.79
C ARG A 362 4.64 -12.37 -3.29
N LEU A 363 5.62 -11.97 -2.49
CA LEU A 363 5.52 -11.95 -1.03
C LEU A 363 5.18 -10.55 -0.53
N LEU A 364 4.46 -10.49 0.59
CA LEU A 364 4.26 -9.25 1.33
C LEU A 364 5.59 -8.86 1.99
N GLY A 365 6.38 -7.98 1.36
CA GLY A 365 7.76 -7.66 1.76
C GLY A 365 7.91 -7.19 3.20
N TYR A 366 6.93 -6.46 3.72
CA TYR A 366 6.89 -5.96 5.09
C TYR A 366 6.50 -7.01 6.14
N ALA A 367 5.93 -8.15 5.73
CA ALA A 367 5.55 -9.26 6.58
C ALA A 367 6.70 -10.28 6.70
N ASP A 368 6.70 -11.05 7.77
CA ASP A 368 7.64 -12.16 7.94
C ASP A 368 7.17 -13.43 7.20
N ALA A 369 8.00 -14.49 7.20
CA ALA A 369 7.71 -15.73 6.51
C ALA A 369 6.44 -16.42 7.04
N LEU A 370 6.25 -16.43 8.36
CA LEU A 370 5.09 -17.03 9.00
C LEU A 370 3.79 -16.29 8.64
N ASP A 371 3.83 -14.96 8.67
CA ASP A 371 2.68 -14.13 8.35
C ASP A 371 2.30 -14.19 6.86
N ASN A 372 3.27 -14.30 5.94
CA ASN A 372 2.99 -14.52 4.52
C ASN A 372 2.18 -15.80 4.28
N ILE A 373 2.47 -16.87 5.02
CA ILE A 373 1.73 -18.13 4.93
C ILE A 373 0.35 -18.00 5.57
N ARG A 374 0.25 -17.44 6.78
CA ARG A 374 -1.02 -17.27 7.53
C ARG A 374 -2.02 -16.38 6.80
N ILE A 375 -1.53 -15.26 6.25
CA ILE A 375 -2.37 -14.29 5.54
C ILE A 375 -2.94 -14.91 4.25
N ALA A 376 -2.13 -15.67 3.51
CA ALA A 376 -2.57 -16.36 2.31
C ALA A 376 -3.58 -17.48 2.61
N GLY A 377 -3.42 -18.19 3.75
CA GLY A 377 -4.38 -19.20 4.21
C GLY A 377 -5.78 -18.63 4.49
N GLY A 378 -5.86 -17.42 5.03
CA GLY A 378 -7.09 -16.63 5.19
C GLY A 378 -8.35 -17.42 5.53
N ARG A 379 -9.34 -17.41 4.62
CA ARG A 379 -10.61 -18.15 4.76
C ARG A 379 -10.51 -19.65 4.43
N ARG A 380 -9.53 -20.02 3.59
CA ARG A 380 -9.36 -21.42 3.15
C ARG A 380 -8.77 -22.30 4.23
N GLY A 381 -8.01 -21.72 5.16
CA GLY A 381 -7.26 -22.45 6.18
C GLY A 381 -5.93 -23.01 5.66
N LEU A 382 -5.23 -23.69 6.54
CA LEU A 382 -3.94 -24.32 6.27
C LEU A 382 -4.08 -25.84 6.38
N CYS A 383 -3.28 -26.60 5.58
CA CYS A 383 -3.16 -28.06 5.66
C CYS A 383 -2.14 -28.48 6.72
N CYS A 384 -1.19 -27.59 7.05
CA CYS A 384 -0.12 -27.83 8.03
C CYS A 384 0.27 -26.49 8.65
N THR A 385 0.99 -26.52 9.78
CA THR A 385 1.44 -25.29 10.40
C THR A 385 2.54 -24.61 9.58
N PRO A 386 2.63 -23.27 9.58
CA PRO A 386 3.71 -22.57 8.89
C PRO A 386 5.09 -23.01 9.34
N GLN A 387 5.25 -23.31 10.63
CA GLN A 387 6.49 -23.77 11.23
C GLN A 387 6.92 -25.12 10.67
N GLU A 388 6.01 -26.09 10.55
CA GLU A 388 6.32 -27.42 10.02
C GLU A 388 6.86 -27.36 8.60
N VAL A 389 6.26 -26.51 7.73
CA VAL A 389 6.69 -26.40 6.33
C VAL A 389 8.00 -25.64 6.21
N LEU A 390 8.22 -24.61 7.06
CA LEU A 390 9.44 -23.80 7.02
C LEU A 390 10.66 -24.49 7.61
N GLN A 391 10.46 -25.43 8.55
CA GLN A 391 11.52 -26.02 9.36
C GLN A 391 12.69 -26.58 8.55
N ASN A 392 12.42 -27.16 7.38
CA ASN A 392 13.45 -27.73 6.51
C ASN A 392 13.72 -26.89 5.24
N LEU A 393 13.05 -25.76 5.09
CA LEU A 393 13.23 -24.89 3.93
C LEU A 393 14.10 -23.68 4.23
N ILE A 394 13.98 -23.08 5.43
CA ILE A 394 14.76 -21.92 5.85
C ILE A 394 15.10 -22.02 7.33
N GLU A 395 16.22 -21.40 7.72
CA GLU A 395 16.67 -21.34 9.10
C GLU A 395 15.65 -20.64 10.01
N GLN A 396 15.51 -21.15 11.24
CA GLN A 396 14.53 -20.67 12.20
C GLN A 396 14.70 -19.17 12.53
N GLU A 397 15.91 -18.68 12.55
CA GLU A 397 16.24 -17.27 12.79
C GLU A 397 15.68 -16.33 11.72
N ALA A 398 15.47 -16.84 10.50
CA ALA A 398 14.94 -16.09 9.38
C ALA A 398 13.39 -16.03 9.36
N TRP A 399 12.69 -16.88 10.11
CA TRP A 399 11.22 -16.96 10.07
C TRP A 399 10.53 -15.66 10.47
N GLN A 400 11.14 -14.91 11.37
CA GLN A 400 10.60 -13.67 11.92
C GLN A 400 11.18 -12.41 11.27
N LYS A 401 12.11 -12.56 10.33
CA LYS A 401 12.63 -11.45 9.55
C LYS A 401 11.61 -11.07 8.47
N ARG A 402 11.52 -9.78 8.14
CA ARG A 402 10.71 -9.33 7.01
C ARG A 402 11.20 -9.99 5.74
N THR A 403 10.26 -10.42 4.88
CA THR A 403 10.65 -11.13 3.67
C THR A 403 11.47 -10.27 2.70
N GLU A 404 11.31 -8.94 2.72
CA GLU A 404 12.17 -8.01 1.96
C GLU A 404 13.66 -8.04 2.34
N LEU A 405 14.00 -8.55 3.55
CA LEU A 405 15.35 -8.65 4.07
C LEU A 405 15.97 -10.05 3.84
N LEU A 406 15.21 -10.98 3.31
CA LEU A 406 15.66 -12.34 3.01
C LEU A 406 16.38 -12.39 1.65
N SER A 407 17.30 -13.34 1.48
CA SER A 407 17.89 -13.60 0.16
C SER A 407 16.84 -14.08 -0.84
N GLY A 408 17.07 -13.90 -2.14
CA GLY A 408 16.14 -14.33 -3.19
C GLY A 408 15.76 -15.81 -3.10
N GLY A 409 16.74 -16.69 -2.81
CA GLY A 409 16.51 -18.11 -2.59
C GLY A 409 15.65 -18.41 -1.35
N MET A 410 15.84 -17.64 -0.25
CA MET A 410 14.99 -17.77 0.94
C MET A 410 13.58 -17.28 0.65
N GLN A 411 13.41 -16.17 -0.06
CA GLN A 411 12.10 -15.69 -0.49
C GLN A 411 11.38 -16.73 -1.36
N ARG A 412 12.11 -17.39 -2.27
CA ARG A 412 11.55 -18.46 -3.10
C ARG A 412 11.02 -19.61 -2.25
N ARG A 413 11.78 -20.03 -1.24
CA ARG A 413 11.38 -21.09 -0.31
C ARG A 413 10.19 -20.70 0.57
N VAL A 414 10.07 -19.42 0.95
CA VAL A 414 8.85 -18.91 1.62
C VAL A 414 7.63 -18.98 0.70
N ALA A 415 7.77 -18.62 -0.59
CA ALA A 415 6.69 -18.72 -1.56
C ALA A 415 6.25 -20.18 -1.78
N LEU A 416 7.20 -21.13 -1.82
CA LEU A 416 6.94 -22.56 -1.84
C LEU A 416 6.20 -23.02 -0.57
N ALA A 417 6.70 -22.65 0.62
CA ALA A 417 6.07 -22.98 1.88
C ALA A 417 4.62 -22.47 1.94
N ARG A 418 4.36 -21.24 1.44
CA ARG A 418 3.02 -20.68 1.34
C ARG A 418 2.09 -21.54 0.47
N ALA A 419 2.54 -21.94 -0.71
CA ALA A 419 1.74 -22.76 -1.63
C ALA A 419 1.45 -24.16 -1.06
N LEU A 420 2.41 -24.75 -0.35
CA LEU A 420 2.28 -26.05 0.28
C LEU A 420 1.37 -26.02 1.53
N ALA A 421 1.45 -24.96 2.31
CA ALA A 421 0.70 -24.85 3.57
C ALA A 421 -0.79 -24.52 3.35
N VAL A 422 -1.13 -23.74 2.33
CA VAL A 422 -2.52 -23.32 2.09
C VAL A 422 -3.35 -24.49 1.53
N ARG A 423 -4.57 -24.63 2.06
CA ARG A 423 -5.51 -25.67 1.64
C ARG A 423 -5.91 -25.50 0.17
N SER A 424 -5.64 -26.53 -0.63
CA SER A 424 -5.93 -26.55 -2.07
C SER A 424 -6.03 -28.00 -2.56
N GLY A 425 -6.72 -28.22 -3.68
CA GLY A 425 -6.78 -29.53 -4.36
C GLY A 425 -5.76 -29.64 -5.50
N LEU A 426 -5.29 -28.48 -6.01
CA LEU A 426 -4.33 -28.38 -7.10
C LEU A 426 -3.23 -27.40 -6.70
N ILE A 427 -1.99 -27.80 -6.91
CA ILE A 427 -0.79 -26.96 -6.68
C ILE A 427 -0.15 -26.72 -8.05
N LEU A 428 0.02 -25.46 -8.42
CA LEU A 428 0.67 -25.03 -9.66
C LEU A 428 2.00 -24.37 -9.32
N MET A 429 3.08 -24.77 -9.98
CA MET A 429 4.41 -24.20 -9.72
C MET A 429 5.09 -23.80 -11.03
N ASP A 430 5.46 -22.54 -11.14
CA ASP A 430 6.20 -22.00 -12.28
C ASP A 430 7.68 -21.86 -11.94
N GLU A 431 8.52 -22.75 -12.51
CA GLU A 431 9.95 -22.82 -12.31
C GLU A 431 10.42 -22.77 -10.83
N PRO A 432 9.89 -23.64 -9.94
CA PRO A 432 10.07 -23.49 -8.50
C PRO A 432 11.52 -23.64 -8.04
N PHE A 433 12.39 -24.25 -8.83
CA PHE A 433 13.77 -24.61 -8.46
C PHE A 433 14.83 -23.67 -9.02
N THR A 434 14.43 -22.64 -9.77
CA THR A 434 15.37 -21.67 -10.35
C THR A 434 16.19 -20.97 -9.27
N GLY A 435 17.52 -20.98 -9.45
CA GLY A 435 18.47 -20.35 -8.53
C GLY A 435 18.76 -21.12 -7.24
N LEU A 436 18.38 -22.40 -7.15
CA LEU A 436 18.76 -23.29 -6.05
C LEU A 436 19.95 -24.14 -6.46
N ASP A 437 20.86 -24.35 -5.51
CA ASP A 437 21.93 -25.35 -5.62
C ASP A 437 21.34 -26.78 -5.55
N GLU A 438 22.09 -27.79 -6.01
CA GLU A 438 21.57 -29.16 -6.12
C GLU A 438 21.14 -29.75 -4.76
N GLU A 439 21.86 -29.49 -3.70
CA GLU A 439 21.51 -30.00 -2.36
C GLU A 439 20.22 -29.38 -1.84
N THR A 440 20.12 -28.06 -1.94
CA THR A 440 18.91 -27.32 -1.55
C THR A 440 17.72 -27.71 -2.41
N LYS A 441 17.93 -27.96 -3.72
CA LYS A 441 16.92 -28.45 -4.66
C LYS A 441 16.37 -29.81 -4.22
N LYS A 442 17.22 -30.78 -3.94
CA LYS A 442 16.82 -32.13 -3.48
C LYS A 442 16.01 -32.04 -2.17
N ARG A 443 16.48 -31.25 -1.20
CA ARG A 443 15.73 -31.01 0.05
C ARG A 443 14.37 -30.37 -0.20
N THR A 444 14.31 -29.39 -1.10
CA THR A 444 13.04 -28.70 -1.46
C THR A 444 12.06 -29.66 -2.12
N ILE A 445 12.52 -30.53 -3.03
CA ILE A 445 11.69 -31.54 -3.67
C ILE A 445 11.13 -32.53 -2.64
N GLN A 446 11.94 -33.00 -1.70
CA GLN A 446 11.48 -33.86 -0.60
C GLN A 446 10.37 -33.20 0.22
N GLN A 447 10.50 -31.88 0.53
CA GLN A 447 9.47 -31.14 1.24
C GLN A 447 8.17 -31.00 0.38
N ILE A 448 8.30 -30.76 -0.91
CA ILE A 448 7.15 -30.75 -1.82
C ILE A 448 6.42 -32.08 -1.78
N LEU A 449 7.11 -33.19 -1.91
CA LEU A 449 6.53 -34.54 -1.88
C LEU A 449 5.86 -34.85 -0.55
N GLN A 450 6.47 -34.46 0.57
CA GLN A 450 5.93 -34.65 1.91
C GLN A 450 4.66 -33.83 2.16
N PHE A 451 4.71 -32.52 1.83
CA PHE A 451 3.64 -31.58 2.17
C PHE A 451 2.55 -31.42 1.10
N ARG A 452 2.73 -31.98 -0.11
CA ARG A 452 1.63 -32.04 -1.10
C ARG A 452 0.42 -32.84 -0.59
N ALA A 453 0.62 -33.76 0.36
CA ALA A 453 -0.47 -34.51 1.00
C ALA A 453 -1.47 -35.16 0.02
N GLY A 454 -0.95 -35.77 -1.06
CA GLY A 454 -1.80 -36.41 -2.08
C GLY A 454 -2.48 -35.46 -3.08
N ARG A 455 -2.31 -34.14 -2.95
CA ARG A 455 -2.87 -33.14 -3.89
C ARG A 455 -2.27 -33.29 -5.28
N THR A 456 -3.01 -32.90 -6.32
CA THR A 456 -2.52 -32.84 -7.69
C THR A 456 -1.46 -31.73 -7.80
N LEU A 457 -0.33 -32.05 -8.45
CA LEU A 457 0.78 -31.11 -8.61
C LEU A 457 1.13 -30.97 -10.10
N LEU A 458 1.19 -29.73 -10.58
CA LEU A 458 1.71 -29.40 -11.91
C LEU A 458 2.89 -28.45 -11.76
N VAL A 459 4.06 -28.86 -12.18
CA VAL A 459 5.32 -28.12 -12.14
C VAL A 459 5.78 -27.78 -13.55
N VAL A 460 6.05 -26.54 -13.82
CA VAL A 460 6.77 -26.10 -15.02
C VAL A 460 8.26 -26.15 -14.73
N THR A 461 9.02 -26.89 -15.51
CA THR A 461 10.48 -26.98 -15.42
C THR A 461 11.11 -27.20 -16.79
N HIS A 462 12.38 -26.83 -16.91
CA HIS A 462 13.21 -27.10 -18.09
C HIS A 462 14.19 -28.26 -17.88
N GLN A 463 14.32 -28.78 -16.65
CA GLN A 463 15.30 -29.78 -16.29
C GLN A 463 14.68 -31.18 -16.21
N GLU A 464 15.22 -32.13 -16.95
CA GLU A 464 14.75 -33.54 -16.91
C GLU A 464 15.02 -34.20 -15.55
N GLU A 465 16.03 -33.75 -14.85
CA GLU A 465 16.36 -34.20 -13.50
C GLU A 465 15.23 -33.95 -12.51
N ASP A 466 14.55 -32.77 -12.62
CA ASP A 466 13.41 -32.43 -11.76
C ASP A 466 12.26 -33.43 -11.92
N VAL A 467 12.04 -33.89 -13.16
CA VAL A 467 11.00 -34.90 -13.47
C VAL A 467 11.29 -36.20 -12.75
N GLN A 468 12.56 -36.65 -12.79
CA GLN A 468 12.96 -37.89 -12.15
C GLN A 468 12.87 -37.81 -10.62
N LEU A 469 13.35 -36.71 -10.04
CA LEU A 469 13.32 -36.48 -8.59
C LEU A 469 11.88 -36.34 -8.04
N LEU A 470 10.96 -35.79 -8.83
CA LEU A 470 9.54 -35.66 -8.47
C LEU A 470 8.76 -36.95 -8.74
N GLY A 471 9.27 -37.89 -9.51
CA GLY A 471 8.52 -39.06 -10.03
C GLY A 471 7.31 -38.61 -10.85
N ALA A 472 7.45 -37.57 -11.66
CA ALA A 472 6.36 -36.90 -12.34
C ALA A 472 6.09 -37.50 -13.73
N ARG A 473 4.80 -37.48 -14.17
CA ARG A 473 4.41 -37.73 -15.55
C ARG A 473 4.73 -36.49 -16.40
N VAL A 474 5.35 -36.69 -17.58
CA VAL A 474 5.78 -35.56 -18.42
C VAL A 474 4.65 -35.18 -19.37
N LEU A 475 4.32 -33.89 -19.37
CA LEU A 475 3.52 -33.25 -20.40
C LEU A 475 4.47 -32.46 -21.31
N ARG A 476 4.78 -33.01 -22.48
CA ARG A 476 5.67 -32.31 -23.44
C ARG A 476 4.87 -31.41 -24.34
N VAL A 477 5.29 -30.19 -24.39
CA VAL A 477 4.73 -29.14 -25.24
C VAL A 477 5.62 -28.97 -26.45
N LYS A 478 5.06 -29.14 -27.67
CA LYS A 478 5.75 -28.95 -28.93
C LYS A 478 5.01 -27.93 -29.78
N TRP A 479 5.75 -27.17 -30.58
CA TRP A 479 5.21 -26.33 -31.64
C TRP A 479 4.66 -27.20 -32.78
N HIS A 480 3.47 -26.90 -33.27
CA HIS A 480 2.97 -27.45 -34.48
C HIS A 480 3.17 -26.44 -35.61
N THR A 481 4.07 -26.69 -36.54
CA THR A 481 4.24 -25.89 -37.76
C THR A 481 3.24 -26.41 -38.79
N ASN A 482 2.20 -25.66 -39.07
CA ASN A 482 1.36 -25.89 -40.23
C ASN A 482 2.12 -25.45 -41.50
N LYS A 483 2.48 -26.38 -42.36
CA LYS A 483 3.31 -26.20 -43.55
C LYS A 483 2.69 -25.32 -44.67
N SER A 484 1.54 -24.67 -44.47
CA SER A 484 0.84 -23.99 -45.57
C SER A 484 0.44 -22.53 -45.37
N GLU A 485 0.72 -21.89 -44.22
CA GLU A 485 0.52 -20.44 -44.12
C GLU A 485 1.51 -19.87 -43.08
N THR A 486 2.40 -19.00 -43.58
CA THR A 486 3.28 -18.10 -42.77
C THR A 486 3.39 -18.41 -41.29
N GLU A 487 4.43 -19.14 -40.90
CA GLU A 487 5.01 -19.31 -39.54
C GLU A 487 4.12 -18.95 -38.35
N SER A 488 3.02 -19.61 -38.11
CA SER A 488 2.31 -19.62 -36.85
C SER A 488 2.67 -20.89 -36.07
N GLU A 489 3.66 -20.77 -35.21
CA GLU A 489 4.05 -21.83 -34.28
C GLU A 489 2.99 -22.00 -33.17
N THR A 490 2.36 -23.14 -33.08
CA THR A 490 1.27 -23.45 -32.14
C THR A 490 1.61 -24.58 -31.16
N LEU A 491 1.12 -24.47 -29.93
CA LEU A 491 1.42 -25.36 -28.82
C LEU A 491 0.49 -26.62 -28.85
N VAL A 492 1.04 -27.83 -28.87
CA VAL A 492 0.31 -29.08 -28.72
C VAL A 492 0.91 -29.94 -27.61
N ILE A 493 0.08 -30.47 -26.71
CA ILE A 493 0.50 -31.42 -25.67
C ILE A 493 0.28 -32.85 -26.18
N ARG A 494 1.33 -33.68 -26.21
CA ARG A 494 1.27 -35.10 -26.43
C ARG A 494 1.65 -35.86 -25.17
#